data_c0ac65ea156a5bbdf4000db52f8d4d99
#
_entry.id   c0ac65ea156a5bbdf4000db52f8d4d99
#
_cell.length_a   1.000
_cell.length_b   1.000
_cell.length_c   1.000
_cell.angle_alpha   90.00
_cell.angle_beta   90.00
_cell.angle_gamma   90.00
#
_symmetry.space_group_name_H-M   'P 1'
#
loop_
_entity.id
_entity.type
_entity.pdbx_description
1 polymer ?
#
loop_
_entity_poly.entity_id
_entity_poly.type
_entity_poly.pdbx_seq_one_letter_code
_entity_poly.pdbx_strand_id
1 'polypeptide(L)'
;MGTFVYDKPANAFEVDDRTLAHLRIVVMNKLRRSEPFMLELTMRDGSGHRSFWIHQGVPMQFRIFNAAHVRINRLWIETLMDAASGPNGLFVVPEPDEHENPQPSLLK
;
A
#
# COMPACT_ATOMS: atom_id res chain seq x y z
N MET A 1 -12.37 7.40 -3.84
CA MET A 1 -10.97 7.85 -3.85
C MET A 1 -10.51 8.13 -2.44
N GLY A 2 -9.37 7.64 -2.06
CA GLY A 2 -8.85 7.85 -0.73
C GLY A 2 -7.76 8.90 -0.70
N THR A 3 -7.26 9.20 0.49
CA THR A 3 -6.21 10.19 0.67
C THR A 3 -5.13 9.63 1.60
N PHE A 4 -3.90 9.69 1.14
CA PHE A 4 -2.73 9.37 1.95
C PHE A 4 -2.12 10.68 2.42
N VAL A 5 -2.05 10.87 3.73
CA VAL A 5 -1.46 12.06 4.34
C VAL A 5 -0.16 11.66 5.00
N TYR A 6 0.93 12.31 4.60
CA TYR A 6 2.26 11.98 5.09
C TYR A 6 2.86 13.17 5.81
N ASP A 7 3.12 13.02 7.11
CA ASP A 7 3.72 14.01 7.99
C ASP A 7 2.78 15.21 8.24
N LYS A 8 2.69 16.14 7.33
CA LYS A 8 1.90 17.36 7.49
C LYS A 8 0.60 17.26 6.71
N PRO A 9 -0.48 17.90 7.19
CA PRO A 9 -1.76 17.86 6.47
C PRO A 9 -1.67 18.36 5.02
N ALA A 10 -0.74 19.26 4.72
CA ALA A 10 -0.57 19.74 3.36
C ALA A 10 -0.03 18.67 2.42
N ASN A 11 0.60 17.63 2.95
CA ASN A 11 1.12 16.53 2.15
C ASN A 11 0.05 15.45 2.02
N ALA A 12 -1.01 15.77 1.30
CA ALA A 12 -2.15 14.87 1.08
C ALA A 12 -2.20 14.48 -0.39
N PHE A 13 -2.27 13.19 -0.65
CA PHE A 13 -2.18 12.64 -2.00
C PHE A 13 -3.34 11.71 -2.26
N GLU A 14 -3.98 11.86 -3.41
CA GLU A 14 -5.09 10.99 -3.78
C GLU A 14 -4.60 9.62 -4.24
N VAL A 15 -5.18 8.59 -3.64
CA VAL A 15 -4.87 7.21 -3.98
C VAL A 15 -6.19 6.46 -4.04
N ASP A 16 -6.33 5.57 -5.01
CA ASP A 16 -7.50 4.73 -5.12
C ASP A 16 -7.79 4.02 -3.78
N ASP A 17 -9.06 3.97 -3.38
CA ASP A 17 -9.46 3.38 -2.09
C ASP A 17 -8.95 1.96 -1.92
N ARG A 18 -9.10 1.15 -2.95
CA ARG A 18 -8.68 -0.24 -2.90
C ARG A 18 -7.17 -0.36 -2.72
N THR A 19 -6.42 0.41 -3.49
CA THR A 19 -4.97 0.44 -3.38
C THR A 19 -4.55 0.92 -2.00
N LEU A 20 -5.17 1.99 -1.52
CA LEU A 20 -4.81 2.59 -0.24
C LEU A 20 -5.09 1.64 0.92
N ALA A 21 -6.20 0.90 0.87
CA ALA A 21 -6.53 -0.07 1.92
C ALA A 21 -5.47 -1.18 1.99
N HIS A 22 -4.99 -1.62 0.85
CA HIS A 22 -3.95 -2.65 0.82
C HIS A 22 -2.59 -2.10 1.26
N LEU A 23 -2.25 -0.89 0.83
CA LEU A 23 -1.01 -0.24 1.28
C LEU A 23 -1.02 -0.03 2.80
N ARG A 24 -2.16 0.34 3.37
CA ARG A 24 -2.28 0.52 4.81
C ARG A 24 -1.88 -0.74 5.57
N ILE A 25 -2.33 -1.90 5.09
CA ILE A 25 -2.01 -3.17 5.74
C ILE A 25 -0.51 -3.46 5.64
N VAL A 26 0.07 -3.22 4.47
CA VAL A 26 1.50 -3.45 4.25
C VAL A 26 2.33 -2.55 5.15
N VAL A 27 2.01 -1.26 5.19
CA VAL A 27 2.72 -0.30 6.05
C VAL A 27 2.63 -0.73 7.51
N MET A 28 1.43 -1.08 7.97
CA MET A 28 1.23 -1.53 9.33
C MET A 28 2.10 -2.74 9.65
N ASN A 29 2.11 -3.72 8.76
CA ASN A 29 2.88 -4.95 8.99
C ASN A 29 4.38 -4.69 9.03
N LYS A 30 4.88 -3.83 8.12
CA LYS A 30 6.30 -3.51 8.09
C LYS A 30 6.73 -2.74 9.34
N LEU A 31 5.98 -1.72 9.72
CA LEU A 31 6.36 -0.88 10.84
C LEU A 31 6.19 -1.58 12.19
N ARG A 32 5.27 -2.55 12.29
CA ARG A 32 5.16 -3.36 13.51
C ARG A 32 6.41 -4.20 13.74
N ARG A 33 7.17 -4.49 12.70
CA ARG A 33 8.44 -5.21 12.80
C ARG A 33 9.63 -4.27 12.81
N SER A 34 9.40 -2.97 12.91
CA SER A 34 10.45 -1.95 12.85
C SER A 34 11.27 -2.04 11.56
N GLU A 35 10.58 -2.28 10.43
CA GLU A 35 11.21 -2.40 9.12
C GLU A 35 10.81 -1.22 8.25
N PRO A 36 11.57 -0.12 8.27
CA PRO A 36 11.26 1.01 7.40
C PRO A 36 11.53 0.65 5.93
N PHE A 37 10.89 1.39 5.04
CA PHE A 37 11.02 1.11 3.62
C PHE A 37 10.65 2.35 2.81
N MET A 38 11.00 2.33 1.51
CA MET A 38 10.64 3.41 0.60
C MET A 38 9.32 3.06 -0.10
N LEU A 39 8.37 3.98 -0.06
CA LEU A 39 7.10 3.85 -0.79
C LEU A 39 7.15 4.73 -2.03
N GLU A 40 6.88 4.15 -3.20
CA GLU A 40 6.92 4.83 -4.47
C GLU A 40 5.50 4.98 -5.02
N LEU A 41 5.06 6.20 -5.23
CA LEU A 41 3.72 6.45 -5.76
C LEU A 41 3.79 7.33 -7.00
N THR A 42 3.03 6.93 -8.03
CA THR A 42 2.83 7.76 -9.22
C THR A 42 1.54 8.54 -9.01
N MET A 43 1.63 9.85 -9.13
CA MET A 43 0.48 10.72 -8.85
C MET A 43 -0.54 10.63 -9.99
N ARG A 44 -1.80 10.56 -9.60
CA ARG A 44 -2.90 10.43 -10.58
C ARG A 44 -3.11 11.68 -11.42
N ASP A 45 -2.75 12.83 -10.88
CA ASP A 45 -2.94 14.11 -11.56
C ASP A 45 -1.85 14.40 -12.60
N GLY A 46 -0.93 13.45 -12.79
CA GLY A 46 0.16 13.64 -13.74
C GLY A 46 1.31 14.46 -13.22
N SER A 47 1.31 14.82 -11.92
CA SER A 47 2.37 15.64 -11.35
C SER A 47 3.66 14.87 -11.10
N GLY A 48 3.71 13.60 -11.47
CA GLY A 48 4.94 12.83 -11.46
C GLY A 48 4.94 11.73 -10.40
N HIS A 49 6.13 11.38 -10.01
CA HIS A 49 6.40 10.26 -9.11
C HIS A 49 6.91 10.80 -7.78
N ARG A 50 6.46 10.21 -6.68
CA ARG A 50 6.88 10.61 -5.33
C ARG A 50 7.39 9.43 -4.55
N SER A 51 8.50 9.62 -3.84
CA SER A 51 9.10 8.60 -2.98
C SER A 51 8.98 9.04 -1.54
N PHE A 52 8.49 8.16 -0.67
CA PHE A 52 8.29 8.46 0.75
C PHE A 52 9.08 7.47 1.58
N TRP A 53 9.94 7.98 2.47
CA TRP A 53 10.62 7.10 3.42
C TRP A 53 9.67 6.82 4.57
N ILE A 54 9.15 5.61 4.63
CA ILE A 54 8.14 5.21 5.61
C ILE A 54 8.81 4.65 6.84
N HIS A 55 8.60 5.30 7.99
CA HIS A 55 9.14 4.82 9.24
C HIS A 55 8.24 5.25 10.40
N GLN A 56 8.51 4.71 11.60
CA GLN A 56 7.65 4.85 12.77
C GLN A 56 7.57 6.27 13.31
N GLY A 57 8.58 7.10 13.04
CA GLY A 57 8.65 8.44 13.58
C GLY A 57 7.81 9.48 12.85
N VAL A 58 7.18 9.11 11.74
CA VAL A 58 6.43 10.06 10.92
C VAL A 58 4.94 9.81 11.09
N PRO A 59 4.15 10.83 11.46
CA PRO A 59 2.69 10.70 11.47
C PRO A 59 2.20 10.49 10.05
N MET A 60 1.29 9.54 9.87
CA MET A 60 0.68 9.34 8.57
C MET A 60 -0.76 8.90 8.75
N GLN A 61 -1.59 9.19 7.76
CA GLN A 61 -3.00 8.90 7.82
C GLN A 61 -3.47 8.30 6.50
N PHE A 62 -4.27 7.27 6.60
CA PHE A 62 -4.88 6.62 5.44
C PHE A 62 -6.38 6.86 5.52
N ARG A 63 -6.88 7.76 4.68
CA ARG A 63 -8.31 8.06 4.63
C ARG A 63 -8.94 7.29 3.49
N ILE A 64 -9.69 6.25 3.82
CA ILE A 64 -10.35 5.43 2.83
C ILE A 64 -11.81 5.85 2.78
N PHE A 65 -12.22 6.43 1.67
CA PHE A 65 -13.54 7.05 1.56
C PHE A 65 -14.65 6.04 1.74
N ASN A 66 -14.54 4.88 1.10
CA ASN A 66 -15.61 3.89 1.10
C ASN A 66 -15.09 2.54 1.60
N ALA A 67 -14.59 2.54 2.84
CA ALA A 67 -13.92 1.37 3.43
C ALA A 67 -14.79 0.12 3.45
N ALA A 68 -16.10 0.29 3.63
CA ALA A 68 -17.02 -0.85 3.74
C ALA A 68 -17.09 -1.68 2.44
N HIS A 69 -16.72 -1.10 1.32
CA HIS A 69 -16.79 -1.77 0.02
C HIS A 69 -15.45 -2.33 -0.45
N VAL A 70 -14.41 -2.23 0.38
CA VAL A 70 -13.10 -2.75 0.01
C VAL A 70 -12.95 -4.17 0.56
N ARG A 71 -12.79 -5.13 -0.35
CA ARG A 71 -12.43 -6.49 0.03
C ARG A 71 -10.92 -6.64 -0.08
N ILE A 72 -10.32 -7.26 0.92
CA ILE A 72 -8.87 -7.43 0.95
C ILE A 72 -8.48 -8.65 0.12
N ASN A 73 -7.57 -8.44 -0.81
CA ASN A 73 -6.98 -9.50 -1.62
C ASN A 73 -5.66 -9.90 -0.97
N ARG A 74 -5.67 -11.04 -0.29
CA ARG A 74 -4.49 -11.48 0.46
C ARG A 74 -3.29 -11.74 -0.43
N LEU A 75 -3.52 -12.20 -1.65
CA LEU A 75 -2.42 -12.42 -2.57
C LEU A 75 -1.75 -11.10 -2.95
N TRP A 76 -2.54 -10.04 -3.10
CA TRP A 76 -1.98 -8.72 -3.37
C TRP A 76 -1.14 -8.23 -2.18
N ILE A 77 -1.63 -8.45 -0.95
CA ILE A 77 -0.85 -8.09 0.25
C ILE A 77 0.51 -8.79 0.22
N GLU A 78 0.54 -10.08 -0.08
CA GLU A 78 1.80 -10.84 -0.14
C GLU A 78 2.74 -10.28 -1.20
N THR A 79 2.20 -9.97 -2.37
CA THR A 79 3.00 -9.42 -3.47
C THR A 79 3.57 -8.04 -3.10
N LEU A 80 2.74 -7.21 -2.48
CA LEU A 80 3.19 -5.89 -2.03
C LEU A 80 4.24 -5.98 -0.92
N MET A 81 4.06 -6.93 0.01
CA MET A 81 5.05 -7.15 1.07
C MET A 81 6.39 -7.56 0.50
N ASP A 82 6.38 -8.43 -0.51
CA ASP A 82 7.61 -8.85 -1.17
C ASP A 82 8.30 -7.66 -1.84
N ALA A 83 7.54 -6.81 -2.50
CA ALA A 83 8.07 -5.61 -3.14
C ALA A 83 8.69 -4.68 -2.10
N ALA A 84 8.01 -4.49 -0.97
CA ALA A 84 8.48 -3.60 0.09
C ALA A 84 9.82 -4.07 0.68
N SER A 85 10.07 -5.37 0.65
CA SER A 85 11.31 -5.95 1.16
C SER A 85 12.42 -5.98 0.13
N GLY A 86 12.13 -5.61 -1.11
CA GLY A 86 13.11 -5.63 -2.19
C GLY A 86 13.94 -4.36 -2.26
N PRO A 87 14.98 -4.37 -3.09
CA PRO A 87 15.94 -3.25 -3.16
C PRO A 87 15.37 -1.98 -3.79
N ASN A 88 14.26 -2.08 -4.53
CA ASN A 88 13.69 -0.93 -5.24
C ASN A 88 12.54 -0.27 -4.47
N GLY A 89 12.26 -0.74 -3.25
CA GLY A 89 11.17 -0.20 -2.46
C GLY A 89 9.82 -0.75 -2.88
N LEU A 90 8.77 -0.27 -2.20
CA LEU A 90 7.40 -0.68 -2.48
C LEU A 90 6.79 0.24 -3.54
N PHE A 91 6.55 -0.28 -4.72
CA PHE A 91 5.71 0.38 -5.71
C PHE A 91 4.46 -0.47 -5.90
N VAL A 92 3.38 0.19 -6.34
CA VAL A 92 2.09 -0.48 -6.45
C VAL A 92 2.13 -1.42 -7.65
N VAL A 93 2.33 -2.71 -7.35
CA VAL A 93 2.27 -3.72 -8.40
C VAL A 93 0.81 -3.96 -8.78
N PRO A 94 0.54 -4.37 -10.02
CA PRO A 94 -0.84 -4.67 -10.43
C PRO A 94 -1.44 -5.73 -9.52
N GLU A 95 -2.73 -5.56 -9.23
CA GLU A 95 -3.43 -6.50 -8.37
C GLU A 95 -3.54 -7.85 -9.05
N PRO A 96 -3.06 -8.95 -8.41
CA PRO A 96 -3.22 -10.27 -8.98
C PRO A 96 -4.65 -10.74 -8.83
N ASP A 97 -5.04 -11.67 -9.70
CA ASP A 97 -6.35 -12.29 -9.60
C ASP A 97 -6.31 -13.31 -8.47
N GLU A 98 -7.12 -13.06 -7.45
CA GLU A 98 -7.19 -13.92 -6.28
C GLU A 98 -7.58 -15.36 -6.65
N HIS A 99 -8.39 -15.52 -7.69
CA HIS A 99 -8.85 -16.83 -8.15
C HIS A 99 -7.77 -17.61 -8.89
N GLU A 100 -6.72 -16.97 -9.31
CA GLU A 100 -5.60 -17.65 -9.99
C GLU A 100 -4.58 -18.18 -9.00
N ASN A 101 -4.77 -17.95 -7.70
CA ASN A 101 -3.89 -18.47 -6.67
C ASN A 101 -4.07 -19.97 -6.57
N PRO A 102 -3.11 -20.77 -6.97
CA PRO A 102 -3.24 -22.21 -6.91
C PRO A 102 -3.30 -22.75 -5.51
N GLN A 103 -3.40 -22.59 -4.68
CA GLN A 103 -3.53 -23.35 -3.60
C GLN A 103 -4.16 -23.51 -3.03
N PRO A 104 -4.12 -23.38 -3.16
CA PRO A 104 -4.55 -23.56 -2.70
C PRO A 104 -4.73 -24.12 -2.21
N SER A 105 -4.48 -24.10 -2.36
CA SER A 105 -4.60 -24.64 -2.13
C SER A 105 -4.80 -25.04 -1.61
N LEU A 106 -4.71 -25.08 -1.55
CA LEU A 106 -4.96 -25.57 -1.29
C LEU A 106 -5.29 -25.79 -0.85
N LEU A 107 -5.26 -25.72 -0.78
CA LEU A 107 -5.73 -25.93 -0.72
C LEU A 107 -6.23 -26.17 -0.67
N LYS A 108 -6.40 -26.27 -0.49
CA LYS A 108 -6.86 -26.62 -0.85
C LYS A 108 -7.00 -26.93 -0.70
#